data_3cad69eee17c32a68acb8f6ef521322e
#
_entry.id   3cad69eee17c32a68acb8f6ef521322e
#
_cell.length_a   1.000
_cell.length_b   1.000
_cell.length_c   1.000
_cell.angle_alpha   90.00
_cell.angle_beta   90.00
_cell.angle_gamma   90.00
#
_symmetry.space_group_name_H-M   'P 1'
#
loop_
_entity.id
_entity.type
_entity.pdbx_description
1 polymer ?
#
loop_
_entity_poly.entity_id
_entity_poly.type
_entity_poly.pdbx_seq_one_letter_code
_entity_poly.pdbx_strand_id
1 'polypeptide(L)'
;MITRRIAILAALGAAFYPVHLALPASDPDLLVGLDTDHDGTVSLDEAKKAAEGMFDKLDRDHDGTLTKRELRGRLSAKEFAAADIDKDGTISKDEYLAVVEQRFKAADTDNDGTLTRRELRTKAGRQLLLLLR
;
A
#
# COMPACT_ATOMS: atom_id res chain seq x y z
N MET A 1 40.94 -32.63 27.01
CA MET A 1 40.41 -32.33 26.98
C MET A 1 39.98 -31.23 26.71
N ILE A 2 40.16 -30.84 26.59
CA ILE A 2 39.86 -29.88 26.37
C ILE A 2 39.25 -29.48 25.42
N THR A 3 39.25 -29.57 25.08
CA THR A 3 38.76 -29.17 24.23
C THR A 3 37.77 -29.02 23.93
N ARG A 4 37.57 -29.29 24.06
CA ARG A 4 36.64 -29.22 23.78
C ARG A 4 35.81 -28.39 23.68
N ARG A 5 35.65 -28.14 23.98
CA ARG A 5 34.93 -27.39 24.08
C ARG A 5 34.70 -26.47 23.25
N ILE A 6 35.06 -26.35 22.96
CA ILE A 6 35.02 -25.46 22.28
C ILE A 6 34.23 -25.35 21.31
N ALA A 7 34.11 -25.86 21.03
CA ALA A 7 33.47 -25.76 20.03
C ALA A 7 32.27 -25.24 20.14
N ILE A 8 32.15 -25.34 20.67
CA ILE A 8 31.17 -24.94 20.72
C ILE A 8 30.61 -23.90 20.39
N LEU A 9 30.91 -23.66 20.54
CA LEU A 9 30.34 -22.81 20.38
C LEU A 9 30.02 -22.37 19.41
N ALA A 10 30.45 -22.52 19.16
CA ALA A 10 30.35 -21.97 18.31
C ALA A 10 29.35 -21.92 17.68
N ALA A 11 29.29 -22.32 17.64
CA ALA A 11 28.43 -22.35 16.99
C ALA A 11 27.41 -21.71 17.31
N LEU A 12 27.54 -21.64 17.79
CA LEU A 12 26.75 -21.24 17.97
C LEU A 12 26.29 -20.46 17.52
N GLY A 13 26.39 -20.35 17.66
CA GLY A 13 25.75 -19.58 17.41
C GLY A 13 25.52 -19.16 16.42
N ALA A 14 26.02 -19.04 16.28
CA ALA A 14 25.94 -18.47 15.30
C ALA A 14 24.90 -18.65 14.63
N ALA A 15 24.77 -19.24 14.62
CA ALA A 15 23.98 -19.41 13.79
C ALA A 15 22.78 -18.99 13.97
N PHE A 16 22.43 -18.98 14.54
CA PHE A 16 21.24 -18.86 14.52
C PHE A 16 20.70 -17.67 14.29
N TYR A 17 21.10 -16.79 14.57
CA TYR A 17 20.46 -15.71 14.29
C TYR A 17 20.29 -15.37 12.99
N PRO A 18 20.91 -15.82 12.24
CA PRO A 18 20.72 -15.43 10.95
C PRO A 18 19.46 -15.86 10.44
N VAL A 19 19.09 -16.83 10.93
CA VAL A 19 18.01 -17.34 10.48
C VAL A 19 16.91 -16.51 10.27
N HIS A 20 16.52 -15.87 11.17
CA HIS A 20 15.37 -15.13 11.05
C HIS A 20 15.44 -14.09 10.06
N LEU A 21 16.56 -13.88 9.65
CA LEU A 21 16.69 -12.88 8.73
C LEU A 21 16.00 -13.10 7.51
N ALA A 22 15.88 -14.24 7.13
CA ALA A 22 15.29 -14.52 5.87
C ALA A 22 13.85 -14.19 5.80
N LEU A 23 13.23 -14.03 6.88
CA LEU A 23 11.83 -13.86 6.85
C LEU A 23 11.32 -12.73 6.03
N PRO A 24 11.90 -11.60 6.10
CA PRO A 24 11.36 -10.47 5.38
C PRO A 24 11.41 -10.65 3.90
N ALA A 25 12.23 -11.49 3.45
CA ALA A 25 12.42 -11.65 2.03
C ALA A 25 11.20 -12.10 1.28
N SER A 26 10.27 -12.70 1.95
CA SER A 26 9.09 -13.18 1.27
C SER A 26 7.99 -12.12 1.18
N ASP A 27 8.20 -10.98 1.78
CA ASP A 27 7.17 -9.97 1.86
C ASP A 27 7.53 -8.83 0.92
N PRO A 28 6.72 -8.57 -0.07
CA PRO A 28 7.02 -7.49 -0.99
C PRO A 28 7.10 -6.17 -0.25
N ASP A 29 8.01 -5.35 -0.66
CA ASP A 29 8.12 -4.04 -0.04
C ASP A 29 6.94 -3.18 -0.49
N LEU A 30 6.06 -2.91 0.44
CA LEU A 30 4.84 -2.17 0.17
C LEU A 30 5.10 -0.70 -0.13
N LEU A 31 6.29 -0.21 0.17
CA LEU A 31 6.65 1.17 -0.09
C LEU A 31 7.21 1.39 -1.50
N VAL A 32 7.62 0.31 -2.16
CA VAL A 32 8.20 0.44 -3.50
C VAL A 32 7.22 1.12 -4.45
N GLY A 33 7.65 2.21 -5.05
CA GLY A 33 6.85 2.98 -5.97
C GLY A 33 5.88 3.95 -5.31
N LEU A 34 5.79 3.94 -3.98
CA LEU A 34 4.94 4.87 -3.24
C LEU A 34 5.78 5.88 -2.45
N ASP A 35 6.75 5.40 -1.71
CA ASP A 35 7.65 6.24 -0.91
C ASP A 35 8.70 6.84 -1.85
N THR A 36 8.42 8.02 -2.37
CA THR A 36 9.28 8.65 -3.38
C THR A 36 10.43 9.43 -2.78
N ASP A 37 10.33 9.85 -1.54
CA ASP A 37 11.39 10.56 -0.85
C ASP A 37 12.24 9.64 0.04
N HIS A 38 11.87 8.35 0.11
CA HIS A 38 12.64 7.31 0.80
C HIS A 38 12.75 7.56 2.31
N ASP A 39 11.70 8.14 2.91
CA ASP A 39 11.68 8.37 4.35
C ASP A 39 11.13 7.18 5.15
N GLY A 40 10.72 6.13 4.46
CA GLY A 40 10.21 4.91 5.10
C GLY A 40 8.71 4.92 5.35
N THR A 41 8.01 5.94 4.89
CA THR A 41 6.56 6.06 5.04
C THR A 41 5.94 6.53 3.72
N VAL A 42 4.61 6.56 3.66
CA VAL A 42 3.89 7.11 2.51
C VAL A 42 3.04 8.26 3.01
N SER A 43 3.30 9.45 2.51
CA SER A 43 2.50 10.63 2.82
C SER A 43 1.23 10.65 1.98
N LEU A 44 0.28 11.49 2.36
CA LEU A 44 -0.95 11.65 1.58
C LEU A 44 -0.65 12.14 0.16
N ASP A 45 0.34 13.04 0.01
CA ASP A 45 0.70 13.55 -1.31
C ASP A 45 1.28 12.45 -2.20
N GLU A 46 2.11 11.58 -1.63
CA GLU A 46 2.64 10.43 -2.36
C GLU A 46 1.53 9.46 -2.75
N ALA A 47 0.58 9.22 -1.84
CA ALA A 47 -0.56 8.36 -2.14
C ALA A 47 -1.41 8.96 -3.26
N LYS A 48 -1.68 10.26 -3.22
CA LYS A 48 -2.44 10.94 -4.27
C LYS A 48 -1.71 10.88 -5.61
N LYS A 49 -0.41 11.12 -5.61
CA LYS A 49 0.38 11.05 -6.83
C LYS A 49 0.36 9.66 -7.45
N ALA A 50 0.50 8.63 -6.62
CA ALA A 50 0.40 7.25 -7.10
C ALA A 50 -1.01 6.96 -7.65
N ALA A 51 -2.03 7.48 -6.99
CA ALA A 51 -3.41 7.31 -7.42
C ALA A 51 -3.69 8.00 -8.76
N GLU A 52 -3.12 9.17 -8.99
CA GLU A 52 -3.26 9.85 -10.27
C GLU A 52 -2.65 9.01 -11.40
N GLY A 53 -1.47 8.47 -11.16
CA GLY A 53 -0.84 7.58 -12.15
C GLY A 53 -1.65 6.31 -12.38
N MET A 54 -2.31 5.79 -11.35
CA MET A 54 -3.18 4.63 -11.50
C MET A 54 -4.47 4.99 -12.24
N PHE A 55 -5.06 6.15 -11.92
CA PHE A 55 -6.23 6.65 -12.63
C PHE A 55 -5.97 6.70 -14.14
N ASP A 56 -4.83 7.30 -14.53
CA ASP A 56 -4.48 7.43 -15.94
C ASP A 56 -4.30 6.07 -16.62
N LYS A 57 -3.82 5.07 -15.89
CA LYS A 57 -3.67 3.71 -16.41
C LYS A 57 -5.02 3.00 -16.57
N LEU A 58 -5.96 3.29 -15.69
CA LEU A 58 -7.28 2.69 -15.70
C LEU A 58 -8.19 3.33 -16.74
N ASP A 59 -8.03 4.63 -16.96
CA ASP A 59 -8.80 5.42 -17.93
C ASP A 59 -8.30 5.10 -19.34
N ARG A 60 -8.76 3.99 -19.88
CA ARG A 60 -8.25 3.48 -21.15
C ARG A 60 -8.70 4.27 -22.35
N ASP A 61 -9.89 4.84 -22.28
CA ASP A 61 -10.42 5.64 -23.38
C ASP A 61 -10.06 7.11 -23.26
N HIS A 62 -9.37 7.47 -22.16
CA HIS A 62 -8.87 8.83 -21.93
C HIS A 62 -9.98 9.89 -21.93
N ASP A 63 -11.15 9.52 -21.39
CA ASP A 63 -12.27 10.44 -21.30
C ASP A 63 -12.26 11.22 -19.96
N GLY A 64 -11.29 10.97 -19.11
CA GLY A 64 -11.17 11.68 -17.82
C GLY A 64 -12.04 11.12 -16.71
N THR A 65 -12.68 9.98 -16.93
CA THR A 65 -13.53 9.34 -15.94
C THR A 65 -13.29 7.83 -15.94
N LEU A 66 -13.69 7.17 -14.86
CA LEU A 66 -13.57 5.72 -14.74
C LEU A 66 -14.95 5.09 -14.61
N THR A 67 -15.22 4.12 -15.47
CA THR A 67 -16.41 3.28 -15.36
C THR A 67 -16.14 2.14 -14.37
N LYS A 68 -17.21 1.45 -13.97
CA LYS A 68 -17.07 0.24 -13.13
C LYS A 68 -16.16 -0.79 -13.79
N ARG A 69 -16.21 -0.88 -15.13
CA ARG A 69 -15.39 -1.83 -15.88
C ARG A 69 -13.91 -1.46 -15.79
N GLU A 70 -13.59 -0.18 -15.93
CA GLU A 70 -12.21 0.30 -15.87
C GLU A 70 -11.64 0.17 -14.47
N LEU A 71 -12.46 0.30 -13.43
CA LEU A 71 -12.04 0.11 -12.05
C LEU A 71 -11.73 -1.34 -11.70
N ARG A 72 -12.24 -2.28 -12.49
CA ARG A 72 -11.89 -3.71 -12.33
C ARG A 72 -12.08 -4.25 -10.91
N GLY A 73 -13.08 -3.82 -10.22
CA GLY A 73 -13.37 -4.32 -8.88
C GLY A 73 -12.57 -3.68 -7.76
N ARG A 74 -11.84 -2.61 -8.04
CA ARG A 74 -11.11 -1.88 -7.00
C ARG A 74 -12.04 -1.18 -6.01
N LEU A 75 -13.26 -0.87 -6.45
CA LEU A 75 -14.33 -0.40 -5.59
C LEU A 75 -15.49 -1.37 -5.70
N SER A 76 -16.12 -1.67 -4.58
CA SER A 76 -17.36 -2.43 -4.58
C SER A 76 -18.48 -1.57 -5.19
N ALA A 77 -19.59 -2.20 -5.52
CA ALA A 77 -20.74 -1.45 -6.08
C ALA A 77 -21.22 -0.37 -5.11
N LYS A 78 -21.17 -0.64 -3.81
CA LYS A 78 -21.58 0.31 -2.78
C LYS A 78 -20.60 1.49 -2.72
N GLU A 79 -19.31 1.20 -2.76
CA GLU A 79 -18.29 2.24 -2.72
C GLU A 79 -18.31 3.09 -3.99
N PHE A 80 -18.55 2.46 -5.12
CA PHE A 80 -18.70 3.19 -6.38
C PHE A 80 -19.85 4.19 -6.29
N ALA A 81 -21.01 3.73 -5.82
CA ALA A 81 -22.18 4.58 -5.69
C ALA A 81 -21.94 5.72 -4.69
N ALA A 82 -21.15 5.47 -3.65
CA ALA A 82 -20.83 6.51 -2.67
C ALA A 82 -19.82 7.51 -3.21
N ALA A 83 -18.92 7.06 -4.07
CA ALA A 83 -17.90 7.93 -4.66
C ALA A 83 -18.43 8.77 -5.80
N ASP A 84 -19.42 8.25 -6.54
CA ASP A 84 -20.05 8.93 -7.66
C ASP A 84 -21.04 9.98 -7.10
N ILE A 85 -20.50 11.12 -6.74
CA ILE A 85 -21.25 12.16 -6.05
C ILE A 85 -22.28 12.80 -6.96
N ASP A 86 -21.91 13.04 -8.21
CA ASP A 86 -22.79 13.68 -9.18
C ASP A 86 -23.73 12.68 -9.88
N LYS A 87 -23.57 11.40 -9.57
CA LYS A 87 -24.42 10.32 -10.08
C LYS A 87 -24.50 10.24 -11.60
N ASP A 88 -23.37 10.47 -12.23
CA ASP A 88 -23.25 10.34 -13.69
C ASP A 88 -22.87 8.94 -14.14
N GLY A 89 -22.69 8.01 -13.21
CA GLY A 89 -22.31 6.63 -13.51
C GLY A 89 -20.84 6.40 -13.74
N THR A 90 -20.00 7.40 -13.50
CA THR A 90 -18.56 7.32 -13.64
C THR A 90 -17.88 7.98 -12.45
N ILE A 91 -16.60 7.74 -12.29
CA ILE A 91 -15.79 8.33 -11.22
C ILE A 91 -14.78 9.28 -11.87
N SER A 92 -14.90 10.55 -11.57
CA SER A 92 -13.92 11.55 -12.03
C SER A 92 -12.61 11.40 -11.25
N LYS A 93 -11.56 12.06 -11.72
CA LYS A 93 -10.27 12.06 -11.01
C LYS A 93 -10.41 12.62 -9.59
N ASP A 94 -11.18 13.70 -9.42
CA ASP A 94 -11.39 14.30 -8.10
C ASP A 94 -12.13 13.34 -7.18
N GLU A 95 -13.16 12.67 -7.69
CA GLU A 95 -13.89 11.66 -6.92
C GLU A 95 -13.00 10.48 -6.54
N TYR A 96 -12.13 10.04 -7.45
CA TYR A 96 -11.18 8.98 -7.19
C TYR A 96 -10.19 9.36 -6.08
N LEU A 97 -9.64 10.58 -6.17
CA LEU A 97 -8.70 11.07 -5.16
C LEU A 97 -9.38 11.27 -3.80
N ALA A 98 -10.67 11.63 -3.79
CA ALA A 98 -11.42 11.73 -2.55
C ALA A 98 -11.54 10.35 -1.85
N VAL A 99 -11.75 9.29 -2.62
CA VAL A 99 -11.78 7.93 -2.06
C VAL A 99 -10.41 7.54 -1.54
N VAL A 100 -9.35 7.91 -2.26
CA VAL A 100 -7.97 7.64 -1.83
C VAL A 100 -7.70 8.32 -0.49
N GLU A 101 -8.08 9.59 -0.36
CA GLU A 101 -7.90 10.33 0.88
C GLU A 101 -8.68 9.70 2.04
N GLN A 102 -9.90 9.28 1.78
CA GLN A 102 -10.72 8.63 2.80
C GLN A 102 -10.08 7.32 3.26
N ARG A 103 -9.61 6.50 2.33
CA ARG A 103 -8.94 5.24 2.67
C ARG A 103 -7.58 5.47 3.35
N PHE A 104 -6.88 6.53 2.96
CA PHE A 104 -5.64 6.91 3.61
C PHE A 104 -5.89 7.21 5.10
N LYS A 105 -6.88 8.05 5.38
CA LYS A 105 -7.24 8.39 6.75
C LYS A 105 -7.66 7.17 7.56
N ALA A 106 -8.36 6.24 6.93
CA ALA A 106 -8.76 5.01 7.61
C ALA A 106 -7.56 4.11 7.94
N ALA A 107 -6.53 4.15 7.12
CA ALA A 107 -5.31 3.36 7.33
C ALA A 107 -4.35 4.02 8.31
N ASP A 108 -4.37 5.35 8.40
CA ASP A 108 -3.52 6.13 9.29
C ASP A 108 -4.09 6.06 10.72
N THR A 109 -3.74 5.00 11.42
CA THR A 109 -4.35 4.71 12.73
C THR A 109 -3.84 5.60 13.84
N ASP A 110 -2.64 6.13 13.71
CA ASP A 110 -2.06 7.03 14.71
C ASP A 110 -2.25 8.52 14.34
N ASN A 111 -2.85 8.79 13.19
CA ASN A 111 -3.16 10.14 12.71
C ASN A 111 -1.92 11.04 12.63
N ASP A 112 -0.80 10.49 12.22
CA ASP A 112 0.44 11.25 12.05
C ASP A 112 0.61 11.82 10.63
N GLY A 113 -0.33 11.53 9.74
CA GLY A 113 -0.30 12.02 8.36
C GLY A 113 0.54 11.20 7.41
N THR A 114 1.09 10.08 7.86
CA THR A 114 1.87 9.18 7.04
C THR A 114 1.48 7.73 7.29
N LEU A 115 1.81 6.85 6.37
CA LEU A 115 1.53 5.41 6.50
C LEU A 115 2.83 4.63 6.56
N THR A 116 2.99 3.88 7.62
CA THR A 116 4.10 2.95 7.77
C THR A 116 3.79 1.64 7.07
N ARG A 117 4.81 0.79 6.89
CA ARG A 117 4.60 -0.56 6.38
C ARG A 117 3.58 -1.33 7.21
N ARG A 118 3.57 -1.09 8.52
CA ARG A 118 2.61 -1.77 9.41
C ARG A 118 1.17 -1.37 9.07
N GLU A 119 0.93 -0.09 8.91
CA GLU A 119 -0.40 0.42 8.58
C GLU A 119 -0.86 -0.03 7.19
N LEU A 120 0.06 -0.09 6.23
CA LEU A 120 -0.25 -0.61 4.90
C LEU A 120 -0.63 -2.08 4.90
N ARG A 121 -0.19 -2.85 5.89
CA ARG A 121 -0.55 -4.27 6.02
C ARG A 121 -1.91 -4.50 6.66
N THR A 122 -2.51 -3.48 7.25
CA THR A 122 -3.84 -3.59 7.83
C THR A 122 -4.89 -3.78 6.73
N LYS A 123 -6.09 -4.13 7.12
CA LYS A 123 -7.19 -4.25 6.16
C LYS A 123 -7.40 -2.91 5.45
N ALA A 124 -7.42 -1.81 6.20
CA ALA A 124 -7.59 -0.48 5.63
C ALA A 124 -6.44 -0.13 4.68
N GLY A 125 -5.21 -0.42 5.06
CA GLY A 125 -4.04 -0.17 4.21
C GLY A 125 -4.11 -0.95 2.90
N ARG A 126 -4.52 -2.21 2.95
CA ARG A 126 -4.69 -3.02 1.74
C ARG A 126 -5.79 -2.49 0.83
N GLN A 127 -6.86 -1.97 1.41
CA GLN A 127 -7.93 -1.35 0.62
C GLN A 127 -7.42 -0.10 -0.10
N LEU A 128 -6.57 0.67 0.56
CA LEU A 128 -5.93 1.81 -0.08
C LEU A 128 -5.02 1.35 -1.23
N LEU A 129 -4.19 0.34 -1.01
CA LEU A 129 -3.27 -0.15 -2.03
C LEU A 129 -3.96 -0.59 -3.31
N LEU A 130 -5.22 -1.03 -3.24
CA LEU A 130 -5.99 -1.36 -4.45
C LEU A 130 -6.20 -0.16 -5.37
N LEU A 131 -6.12 1.05 -4.83
CA LEU A 131 -6.28 2.27 -5.62
C LEU A 131 -4.95 2.85 -6.09
N LEU A 132 -3.84 2.38 -5.54
CA LEU A 132 -2.52 2.95 -5.82
C LEU A 132 -1.69 2.11 -6.79
N ARG A 133 -2.08 0.85 -7.02
CA ARG A 133 -1.30 -0.08 -7.87
C ARG A 133 -2.19 -1.03 -8.65
#